data_c994237837482fe2a716c51572fc877d
#
_entry.id   c994237837482fe2a716c51572fc877d
#
_cell.length_a   1.000
_cell.length_b   1.000
_cell.length_c   1.000
_cell.angle_alpha   90.00
_cell.angle_beta   90.00
_cell.angle_gamma   90.00
#
_symmetry.space_group_name_H-M   'P 1'
#
loop_
_entity.id
_entity.type
_entity.pdbx_description
1 polymer ?
#
loop_
_entity_poly.entity_id
_entity_poly.type
_entity_poly.pdbx_seq_one_letter_code
_entity_poly.pdbx_strand_id
1 'polypeptide(L)'
;YECGYDLEGRDEELPYYNGLLLKCLQRLNPQLGETGIENLLNTVTWIEGGSLLQKNETFTKWLQNGVIVENEENGEYRNVTAKIVDFDNIENNDFRIVNQWTVDEKSRKRCDIVVFLNGLPIVVIELKSPSNESVEDDDDFNQIKTYQREIPILFGYNCFNVISDMITSRAGTITSDQERYMEWKSKDGEYESSSLADYDTFFRGIFKKEHLLDIIRNFICYSNEENKVKVMAGYHQYFAVNKALERAKKAVESNGKIGVFWHTQGSGKSLSMMLLTHLLIQQLPEVTIVVV
;
A
#
# COMPACT_ATOMS: atom_id res chain seq x y z
N TYR A 1 11.61 10.51 3.52
CA TYR A 1 11.86 9.23 4.20
C TYR A 1 13.05 9.35 5.14
N GLU A 2 12.91 8.87 6.36
CA GLU A 2 14.02 8.62 7.25
C GLU A 2 14.60 7.24 6.92
N CYS A 3 15.90 7.16 6.64
CA CYS A 3 16.56 5.93 6.21
C CYS A 3 17.51 5.42 7.31
N GLY A 4 17.50 4.12 7.56
CA GLY A 4 18.35 3.50 8.59
C GLY A 4 18.45 1.99 8.48
N TYR A 5 19.04 1.40 9.49
CA TYR A 5 19.12 -0.03 9.70
C TYR A 5 18.16 -0.44 10.83
N ASP A 6 17.89 -1.74 10.95
CA ASP A 6 17.16 -2.29 12.09
C ASP A 6 17.87 -1.91 13.41
N LEU A 7 17.10 -1.59 14.43
CA LEU A 7 17.62 -1.14 15.72
C LEU A 7 18.12 -2.33 16.55
N GLU A 8 19.33 -2.23 17.09
CA GLU A 8 19.86 -3.21 18.04
C GLU A 8 18.97 -3.28 19.29
N GLY A 9 18.67 -4.50 19.75
CA GLY A 9 17.88 -4.75 20.95
C GLY A 9 16.37 -4.51 20.79
N ARG A 10 15.88 -4.37 19.57
CA ARG A 10 14.46 -4.39 19.28
C ARG A 10 13.88 -5.80 19.53
N ASP A 11 12.64 -5.85 19.92
CA ASP A 11 11.87 -7.09 19.94
C ASP A 11 11.59 -7.56 18.49
N GLU A 12 12.27 -8.62 18.06
CA GLU A 12 12.16 -9.18 16.71
C GLU A 12 10.86 -9.97 16.49
N GLU A 13 10.11 -10.30 17.54
CA GLU A 13 8.77 -10.90 17.42
C GLU A 13 7.74 -9.87 16.93
N LEU A 14 8.01 -8.57 17.10
CA LEU A 14 7.15 -7.50 16.62
C LEU A 14 7.53 -7.07 15.20
N PRO A 15 6.61 -7.15 14.22
CA PRO A 15 6.88 -6.73 12.84
C PRO A 15 6.88 -5.21 12.66
N TYR A 16 6.56 -4.44 13.68
CA TYR A 16 6.36 -2.98 13.64
C TYR A 16 7.17 -2.26 14.74
N TYR A 17 7.31 -0.95 14.61
CA TYR A 17 7.92 -0.09 15.63
C TYR A 17 6.89 0.35 16.67
N ASN A 18 6.74 -0.39 17.78
CA ASN A 18 5.69 -0.16 18.77
C ASN A 18 5.70 1.27 19.34
N GLY A 19 6.84 1.76 19.80
CA GLY A 19 6.94 3.12 20.38
C GLY A 19 6.70 4.25 19.38
N LEU A 20 7.08 4.05 18.10
CA LEU A 20 6.79 5.00 17.02
C LEU A 20 5.31 4.95 16.64
N LEU A 21 4.75 3.75 16.51
CA LEU A 21 3.33 3.55 16.22
C LEU A 21 2.46 4.29 17.23
N LEU A 22 2.69 4.06 18.52
CA LEU A 22 1.94 4.76 19.58
C LEU A 22 1.99 6.29 19.44
N LYS A 23 3.19 6.86 19.24
CA LYS A 23 3.35 8.30 19.02
C LYS A 23 2.60 8.82 17.81
N CYS A 24 2.61 8.06 16.72
CA CYS A 24 1.89 8.42 15.49
C CYS A 24 0.38 8.35 15.71
N LEU A 25 -0.14 7.29 16.35
CA LEU A 25 -1.57 7.15 16.65
C LEU A 25 -2.09 8.29 17.53
N GLN A 26 -1.33 8.71 18.55
CA GLN A 26 -1.65 9.86 19.38
C GLN A 26 -1.70 11.16 18.58
N ARG A 27 -0.69 11.39 17.71
CA ARG A 27 -0.62 12.58 16.85
C ARG A 27 -1.77 12.66 15.86
N LEU A 28 -2.12 11.52 15.24
CA LEU A 28 -3.17 11.43 14.23
C LEU A 28 -4.58 11.53 14.79
N ASN A 29 -4.75 11.26 16.09
CA ASN A 29 -6.06 11.19 16.75
C ASN A 29 -6.10 12.00 18.04
N PRO A 30 -5.89 13.33 17.98
CA PRO A 30 -5.89 14.19 19.19
C PRO A 30 -7.26 14.23 19.91
N GLN A 31 -8.32 13.76 19.25
CA GLN A 31 -9.67 13.65 19.82
C GLN A 31 -9.88 12.41 20.72
N LEU A 32 -8.95 11.44 20.71
CA LEU A 32 -9.06 10.24 21.53
C LEU A 32 -8.41 10.47 22.90
N GLY A 33 -9.08 10.00 23.97
CA GLY A 33 -8.51 9.86 25.29
C GLY A 33 -7.53 8.68 25.40
N GLU A 34 -6.95 8.47 26.58
CA GLU A 34 -6.01 7.37 26.84
C GLU A 34 -6.63 6.01 26.49
N THR A 35 -7.85 5.73 26.94
CA THR A 35 -8.59 4.49 26.64
C THR A 35 -8.78 4.30 25.14
N GLY A 36 -9.15 5.35 24.39
CA GLY A 36 -9.34 5.29 22.96
C GLY A 36 -8.04 5.00 22.20
N ILE A 37 -6.92 5.58 22.62
CA ILE A 37 -5.59 5.31 22.04
C ILE A 37 -5.14 3.88 22.36
N GLU A 38 -5.37 3.40 23.58
CA GLU A 38 -5.05 2.02 23.96
C GLU A 38 -5.86 1.01 23.14
N ASN A 39 -7.17 1.23 23.02
CA ASN A 39 -8.04 0.41 22.17
C ASN A 39 -7.59 0.41 20.71
N LEU A 40 -7.20 1.57 20.18
CA LEU A 40 -6.68 1.69 18.81
C LEU A 40 -5.37 0.92 18.65
N LEU A 41 -4.42 1.08 19.55
CA LEU A 41 -3.14 0.38 19.53
C LEU A 41 -3.36 -1.13 19.57
N ASN A 42 -4.16 -1.62 20.52
CA ASN A 42 -4.48 -3.04 20.67
C ASN A 42 -5.15 -3.61 19.40
N THR A 43 -6.09 -2.87 18.81
CA THR A 43 -6.75 -3.28 17.57
C THR A 43 -5.76 -3.39 16.41
N VAL A 44 -4.92 -2.37 16.22
CA VAL A 44 -3.98 -2.31 15.09
C VAL A 44 -2.86 -3.34 15.25
N THR A 45 -2.42 -3.64 16.48
CA THR A 45 -1.36 -4.61 16.75
C THR A 45 -1.86 -6.06 16.79
N TRP A 46 -3.16 -6.27 16.93
CA TRP A 46 -3.79 -7.59 16.93
C TRP A 46 -4.84 -7.70 15.82
N ILE A 47 -4.38 -7.95 14.58
CA ILE A 47 -5.30 -8.09 13.44
C ILE A 47 -6.03 -9.43 13.54
N GLU A 48 -7.35 -9.38 13.74
CA GLU A 48 -8.20 -10.57 13.74
C GLU A 48 -8.30 -11.18 12.35
N GLY A 49 -8.37 -12.52 12.29
CA GLY A 49 -8.57 -13.27 11.06
C GLY A 49 -7.86 -14.63 11.07
N GLY A 50 -8.41 -15.58 10.33
CA GLY A 50 -7.90 -16.97 10.26
C GLY A 50 -6.75 -17.13 9.27
N SER A 51 -6.77 -16.40 8.15
CA SER A 51 -5.74 -16.49 7.10
C SER A 51 -4.97 -15.18 6.95
N LEU A 52 -3.76 -15.27 6.36
CA LEU A 52 -2.97 -14.10 6.01
C LEU A 52 -3.78 -13.12 5.15
N LEU A 53 -4.49 -13.61 4.15
CA LEU A 53 -5.30 -12.77 3.25
C LEU A 53 -6.41 -12.03 4.00
N GLN A 54 -7.09 -12.68 4.94
CA GLN A 54 -8.14 -12.04 5.75
C GLN A 54 -7.57 -10.93 6.64
N LYS A 55 -6.45 -11.21 7.33
CA LYS A 55 -5.74 -10.20 8.13
C LYS A 55 -5.31 -9.00 7.29
N ASN A 56 -4.72 -9.28 6.14
CA ASN A 56 -4.25 -8.25 5.22
C ASN A 56 -5.40 -7.42 4.61
N GLU A 57 -6.55 -8.03 4.31
CA GLU A 57 -7.74 -7.31 3.88
C GLU A 57 -8.28 -6.39 4.98
N THR A 58 -8.37 -6.89 6.21
CA THR A 58 -8.76 -6.10 7.39
C THR A 58 -7.84 -4.89 7.57
N PHE A 59 -6.54 -5.11 7.55
CA PHE A 59 -5.56 -4.02 7.65
C PHE A 59 -5.67 -3.00 6.50
N THR A 60 -5.83 -3.48 5.27
CA THR A 60 -6.02 -2.57 4.12
C THR A 60 -7.26 -1.70 4.29
N LYS A 61 -8.37 -2.26 4.78
CA LYS A 61 -9.59 -1.50 5.10
C LYS A 61 -9.36 -0.47 6.20
N TRP A 62 -8.57 -0.79 7.23
CA TRP A 62 -8.21 0.15 8.28
C TRP A 62 -7.35 1.30 7.77
N LEU A 63 -6.38 1.01 6.87
CA LEU A 63 -5.62 2.07 6.21
C LEU A 63 -6.54 3.02 5.45
N GLN A 64 -7.46 2.48 4.64
CA GLN A 64 -8.29 3.25 3.72
C GLN A 64 -9.44 4.00 4.41
N ASN A 65 -10.04 3.42 5.46
CA ASN A 65 -11.30 3.91 6.05
C ASN A 65 -11.16 4.28 7.53
N GLY A 66 -10.00 4.03 8.15
CA GLY A 66 -9.82 4.16 9.59
C GLY A 66 -10.30 2.94 10.38
N VAL A 67 -10.07 2.98 11.67
CA VAL A 67 -10.38 1.94 12.65
C VAL A 67 -11.51 2.45 13.57
N ILE A 68 -12.57 1.68 13.72
CA ILE A 68 -13.62 2.01 14.69
C ILE A 68 -13.15 1.53 16.06
N VAL A 69 -13.05 2.46 17.02
CA VAL A 69 -12.65 2.18 18.39
C VAL A 69 -13.62 2.82 19.38
N GLU A 70 -13.77 2.18 20.52
CA GLU A 70 -14.49 2.76 21.65
C GLU A 70 -13.60 3.80 22.34
N ASN A 71 -14.13 4.99 22.52
CA ASN A 71 -13.47 6.11 23.22
C ASN A 71 -14.35 6.60 24.37
N GLU A 72 -13.73 6.83 25.52
CA GLU A 72 -14.40 7.41 26.66
C GLU A 72 -14.27 8.94 26.64
N GLU A 73 -15.40 9.62 26.71
CA GLU A 73 -15.45 11.07 26.80
C GLU A 73 -16.49 11.49 27.88
N ASN A 74 -16.04 12.16 28.93
CA ASN A 74 -16.88 12.61 30.06
C ASN A 74 -17.67 11.48 30.75
N GLY A 75 -17.12 10.26 30.82
CA GLY A 75 -17.76 9.09 31.44
C GLY A 75 -18.77 8.39 30.50
N GLU A 76 -18.87 8.79 29.26
CA GLU A 76 -19.66 8.13 28.22
C GLU A 76 -18.76 7.43 27.19
N TYR A 77 -19.13 6.23 26.78
CA TYR A 77 -18.42 5.47 25.75
C TYR A 77 -19.07 5.68 24.39
N ARG A 78 -18.26 6.01 23.38
CA ARG A 78 -18.71 6.22 22.00
C ARG A 78 -17.76 5.57 21.01
N ASN A 79 -18.32 5.02 19.94
CA ASN A 79 -17.53 4.55 18.81
C ASN A 79 -17.04 5.74 17.97
N VAL A 80 -15.74 5.83 17.76
CA VAL A 80 -15.08 6.87 16.99
C VAL A 80 -14.25 6.21 15.89
N THR A 81 -14.27 6.78 14.69
CA THR A 81 -13.35 6.35 13.62
C THR A 81 -11.99 7.02 13.81
N ALA A 82 -10.98 6.22 14.12
CA ALA A 82 -9.61 6.65 14.33
C ALA A 82 -8.78 6.48 13.05
N LYS A 83 -7.88 7.42 12.77
CA LYS A 83 -6.96 7.37 11.63
C LYS A 83 -5.68 6.63 12.01
N ILE A 84 -5.16 5.80 11.11
CA ILE A 84 -3.80 5.26 11.20
C ILE A 84 -2.89 5.85 10.11
N VAL A 85 -3.47 6.56 9.15
CA VAL A 85 -2.79 7.33 8.10
C VAL A 85 -3.52 8.65 7.89
N ASP A 86 -2.80 9.74 7.70
CA ASP A 86 -3.34 11.02 7.26
C ASP A 86 -3.10 11.20 5.76
N PHE A 87 -4.14 11.00 4.97
CA PHE A 87 -4.09 11.17 3.52
C PHE A 87 -4.25 12.63 3.08
N ASP A 88 -4.76 13.49 3.94
CA ASP A 88 -5.04 14.89 3.62
C ASP A 88 -3.81 15.76 3.92
N ASN A 89 -3.05 15.43 4.98
CA ASN A 89 -1.79 16.08 5.31
C ASN A 89 -0.65 15.05 5.35
N ILE A 90 0.07 14.93 4.23
CA ILE A 90 1.13 13.94 4.04
C ILE A 90 2.23 14.07 5.09
N GLU A 91 2.62 15.29 5.44
CA GLU A 91 3.70 15.54 6.40
C GLU A 91 3.31 15.21 7.85
N ASN A 92 2.04 14.94 8.10
CA ASN A 92 1.58 14.42 9.40
C ASN A 92 1.84 12.91 9.58
N ASN A 93 2.43 12.26 8.57
CA ASN A 93 2.84 10.86 8.66
C ASN A 93 4.35 10.73 8.86
N ASP A 94 4.76 9.62 9.46
CA ASP A 94 6.17 9.21 9.56
C ASP A 94 6.46 8.16 8.47
N PHE A 95 7.48 8.40 7.66
CA PHE A 95 7.92 7.49 6.61
C PHE A 95 9.35 7.05 6.86
N ARG A 96 9.58 5.75 6.96
CA ARG A 96 10.91 5.17 7.16
C ARG A 96 11.22 4.10 6.14
N ILE A 97 12.50 4.01 5.79
CA ILE A 97 13.07 2.92 5.01
C ILE A 97 14.13 2.26 5.88
N VAL A 98 13.96 0.98 6.16
CA VAL A 98 14.82 0.24 7.07
C VAL A 98 15.47 -0.92 6.34
N ASN A 99 16.80 -0.94 6.35
CA ASN A 99 17.59 -2.02 5.79
C ASN A 99 17.72 -3.16 6.79
N GLN A 100 17.71 -4.39 6.29
CA GLN A 100 17.99 -5.62 7.03
C GLN A 100 17.05 -5.83 8.22
N TRP A 101 15.74 -5.62 7.98
CA TRP A 101 14.69 -5.80 8.98
C TRP A 101 14.50 -7.26 9.34
N THR A 102 14.69 -7.60 10.62
CA THR A 102 14.56 -8.96 11.13
C THR A 102 13.19 -9.16 11.78
N VAL A 103 12.56 -10.30 11.49
CA VAL A 103 11.35 -10.78 12.18
C VAL A 103 11.55 -12.23 12.58
N ASP A 104 11.19 -12.56 13.81
CA ASP A 104 11.22 -13.92 14.36
C ASP A 104 9.79 -14.37 14.71
N GLU A 105 9.20 -15.26 13.91
CA GLU A 105 7.86 -15.81 14.12
C GLU A 105 7.92 -17.34 14.09
N LYS A 106 7.75 -17.97 12.93
CA LYS A 106 7.94 -19.41 12.78
C LYS A 106 9.41 -19.75 12.56
N SER A 107 10.14 -18.83 11.96
CA SER A 107 11.59 -18.85 11.83
C SER A 107 12.09 -17.42 11.74
N ARG A 108 13.32 -17.19 12.15
CA ARG A 108 13.96 -15.88 12.08
C ARG A 108 14.34 -15.57 10.63
N LYS A 109 13.76 -14.51 10.07
CA LYS A 109 14.03 -14.02 8.71
C LYS A 109 14.45 -12.57 8.74
N ARG A 110 15.28 -12.21 7.76
CA ARG A 110 15.78 -10.85 7.59
C ARG A 110 15.50 -10.38 6.17
N CYS A 111 14.58 -9.43 6.04
CA CYS A 111 14.21 -8.80 4.78
C CYS A 111 15.26 -7.76 4.41
N ASP A 112 15.56 -7.58 3.13
CA ASP A 112 16.57 -6.60 2.68
C ASP A 112 16.15 -5.18 3.02
N ILE A 113 14.93 -4.79 2.63
CA ILE A 113 14.39 -3.47 2.93
C ILE A 113 12.90 -3.59 3.30
N VAL A 114 12.51 -2.86 4.34
CA VAL A 114 11.10 -2.68 4.70
C VAL A 114 10.77 -1.19 4.77
N VAL A 115 9.69 -0.80 4.13
CA VAL A 115 9.15 0.57 4.18
C VAL A 115 8.06 0.64 5.23
N PHE A 116 8.20 1.57 6.14
CA PHE A 116 7.25 1.82 7.23
C PHE A 116 6.47 3.11 7.01
N LEU A 117 5.21 3.07 7.37
CA LEU A 117 4.32 4.22 7.47
C LEU A 117 3.74 4.27 8.89
N ASN A 118 4.03 5.34 9.62
CA ASN A 118 3.60 5.52 11.02
C ASN A 118 3.99 4.34 11.94
N GLY A 119 5.15 3.72 11.67
CA GLY A 119 5.65 2.58 12.41
C GLY A 119 5.13 1.22 11.95
N LEU A 120 4.23 1.14 10.97
CA LEU A 120 3.67 -0.09 10.39
C LEU A 120 4.40 -0.48 9.10
N PRO A 121 4.78 -1.76 8.90
CA PRO A 121 5.56 -2.23 7.75
C PRO A 121 4.65 -2.43 6.53
N ILE A 122 4.62 -1.45 5.63
CA ILE A 122 3.68 -1.44 4.50
C ILE A 122 4.23 -2.04 3.21
N VAL A 123 5.55 -2.04 3.00
CA VAL A 123 6.18 -2.62 1.80
C VAL A 123 7.41 -3.41 2.19
N VAL A 124 7.56 -4.59 1.60
CA VAL A 124 8.77 -5.41 1.66
C VAL A 124 9.44 -5.36 0.30
N ILE A 125 10.74 -5.07 0.27
CA ILE A 125 11.57 -5.02 -0.94
C ILE A 125 12.67 -6.05 -0.81
N GLU A 126 12.78 -6.94 -1.78
CA GLU A 126 13.86 -7.91 -1.89
C GLU A 126 14.76 -7.52 -3.05
N LEU A 127 16.07 -7.56 -2.79
CA LEU A 127 17.09 -7.13 -3.74
C LEU A 127 17.94 -8.30 -4.17
N LYS A 128 18.12 -8.48 -5.48
CA LYS A 128 19.01 -9.47 -6.06
C LYS A 128 20.29 -8.80 -6.57
N SER A 129 21.43 -9.47 -6.34
CA SER A 129 22.68 -9.03 -6.93
C SER A 129 22.69 -9.33 -8.43
N PRO A 130 22.94 -8.34 -9.31
CA PRO A 130 23.02 -8.57 -10.76
C PRO A 130 24.21 -9.44 -11.18
N SER A 131 25.14 -9.75 -10.26
CA SER A 131 26.31 -10.58 -10.54
C SER A 131 26.07 -12.09 -10.41
N ASN A 132 24.91 -12.52 -9.92
CA ASN A 132 24.55 -13.93 -9.87
C ASN A 132 23.90 -14.37 -11.18
N GLU A 133 24.68 -14.59 -12.21
CA GLU A 133 24.25 -15.21 -13.49
C GLU A 133 23.84 -16.71 -13.35
N SER A 134 23.89 -17.28 -12.16
CA SER A 134 23.55 -18.66 -11.93
C SER A 134 22.07 -18.82 -11.60
N VAL A 135 21.31 -19.18 -12.64
CA VAL A 135 20.17 -20.09 -12.60
C VAL A 135 18.98 -19.69 -11.74
N GLU A 136 17.90 -19.42 -12.42
CA GLU A 136 16.51 -19.22 -12.02
C GLU A 136 16.13 -17.76 -11.72
N ASP A 137 15.42 -17.18 -12.69
CA ASP A 137 14.79 -15.84 -12.65
C ASP A 137 13.75 -15.66 -11.50
N ASP A 138 13.60 -16.71 -10.65
CA ASP A 138 12.54 -16.84 -9.68
C ASP A 138 12.96 -16.61 -8.22
N ASP A 139 14.25 -16.38 -7.95
CA ASP A 139 14.77 -16.38 -6.56
C ASP A 139 14.12 -15.31 -5.67
N ASP A 140 13.96 -14.07 -6.16
CA ASP A 140 13.42 -12.96 -5.37
C ASP A 140 11.93 -13.14 -5.08
N PHE A 141 11.19 -13.61 -6.07
CA PHE A 141 9.78 -13.93 -5.92
C PHE A 141 9.58 -15.08 -4.92
N ASN A 142 10.38 -16.15 -5.05
CA ASN A 142 10.36 -17.29 -4.13
C ASN A 142 10.77 -16.89 -2.71
N GLN A 143 11.69 -15.92 -2.57
CA GLN A 143 12.07 -15.38 -1.27
C GLN A 143 10.91 -14.65 -0.60
N ILE A 144 10.18 -13.78 -1.33
CA ILE A 144 8.95 -13.14 -0.83
C ILE A 144 7.90 -14.19 -0.41
N LYS A 145 7.70 -15.25 -1.23
CA LYS A 145 6.78 -16.35 -0.87
C LYS A 145 7.24 -17.12 0.37
N THR A 146 8.54 -17.28 0.54
CA THR A 146 9.10 -17.88 1.75
C THR A 146 8.84 -17.02 2.97
N TYR A 147 9.03 -15.70 2.89
CA TYR A 147 8.71 -14.79 3.98
C TYR A 147 7.22 -14.83 4.32
N GLN A 148 6.32 -14.83 3.34
CA GLN A 148 4.87 -14.95 3.57
C GLN A 148 4.49 -16.22 4.34
N ARG A 149 5.24 -17.31 4.16
CA ARG A 149 5.02 -18.59 4.86
C ARG A 149 5.64 -18.61 6.25
N GLU A 150 6.86 -18.08 6.39
CA GLU A 150 7.69 -18.21 7.59
C GLU A 150 7.46 -17.08 8.61
N ILE A 151 7.18 -15.86 8.12
CA ILE A 151 6.91 -14.66 8.92
C ILE A 151 5.61 -13.95 8.47
N PRO A 152 4.46 -14.66 8.41
CA PRO A 152 3.19 -14.10 7.95
C PRO A 152 2.73 -12.88 8.74
N ILE A 153 3.15 -12.70 9.99
CA ILE A 153 2.80 -11.54 10.81
C ILE A 153 3.22 -10.22 10.14
N LEU A 154 4.38 -10.18 9.47
CA LEU A 154 4.84 -9.02 8.71
C LEU A 154 3.89 -8.70 7.56
N PHE A 155 3.43 -9.73 6.86
CA PHE A 155 2.59 -9.59 5.67
C PHE A 155 1.12 -9.30 5.97
N GLY A 156 0.70 -9.44 7.21
CA GLY A 156 -0.59 -8.92 7.67
C GLY A 156 -0.74 -7.42 7.44
N TYR A 157 0.36 -6.67 7.54
CA TYR A 157 0.43 -5.21 7.34
C TYR A 157 0.84 -4.78 5.92
N ASN A 158 1.16 -5.73 5.04
CA ASN A 158 1.75 -5.43 3.76
C ASN A 158 0.76 -4.85 2.75
N CYS A 159 1.08 -3.72 2.13
CA CYS A 159 0.31 -3.16 1.03
C CYS A 159 0.69 -3.81 -0.29
N PHE A 160 1.99 -3.89 -0.59
CA PHE A 160 2.55 -4.56 -1.76
C PHE A 160 4.01 -4.93 -1.49
N ASN A 161 4.60 -5.72 -2.39
CA ASN A 161 5.99 -6.14 -2.35
C ASN A 161 6.72 -5.66 -3.60
N VAL A 162 8.03 -5.50 -3.48
CA VAL A 162 8.91 -5.15 -4.60
C VAL A 162 10.01 -6.19 -4.69
N ILE A 163 10.30 -6.62 -5.91
CA ILE A 163 11.48 -7.40 -6.26
C ILE A 163 12.33 -6.57 -7.22
N SER A 164 13.65 -6.54 -7.01
CA SER A 164 14.54 -5.71 -7.82
C SER A 164 15.93 -6.34 -7.95
N ASP A 165 16.43 -6.39 -9.18
CA ASP A 165 17.79 -6.81 -9.53
C ASP A 165 18.69 -5.61 -9.92
N MET A 166 18.27 -4.39 -9.59
CA MET A 166 18.89 -3.10 -9.97
C MET A 166 18.76 -2.73 -11.46
N ILE A 167 18.37 -3.66 -12.33
CA ILE A 167 18.10 -3.41 -13.76
C ILE A 167 16.60 -3.30 -13.96
N THR A 168 15.85 -4.26 -13.40
CA THR A 168 14.40 -4.30 -13.40
C THR A 168 13.87 -4.21 -11.97
N SER A 169 12.79 -3.49 -11.79
CA SER A 169 12.06 -3.43 -10.51
C SER A 169 10.59 -3.66 -10.78
N ARG A 170 9.99 -4.54 -10.02
CA ARG A 170 8.58 -4.93 -10.19
C ARG A 170 7.85 -4.97 -8.85
N ALA A 171 6.60 -4.54 -8.84
CA ALA A 171 5.74 -4.56 -7.66
C ALA A 171 4.57 -5.53 -7.83
N GLY A 172 4.23 -6.21 -6.75
CA GLY A 172 3.10 -7.14 -6.69
C GLY A 172 2.52 -7.23 -5.29
N THR A 173 1.37 -7.87 -5.15
CA THR A 173 0.68 -8.05 -3.87
C THR A 173 1.00 -9.41 -3.24
N ILE A 174 0.51 -9.65 -2.03
CA ILE A 174 0.66 -10.94 -1.35
C ILE A 174 0.04 -12.11 -2.12
N THR A 175 -0.95 -11.84 -2.98
CA THR A 175 -1.63 -12.85 -3.80
C THR A 175 -1.13 -12.93 -5.24
N SER A 176 -0.23 -12.02 -5.65
CA SER A 176 0.33 -12.02 -7.00
C SER A 176 1.18 -13.28 -7.23
N ASP A 177 0.98 -13.90 -8.38
CA ASP A 177 1.97 -14.77 -9.00
C ASP A 177 3.06 -13.89 -9.65
N GLN A 178 4.13 -14.51 -10.13
CA GLN A 178 5.27 -13.80 -10.69
C GLN A 178 4.90 -12.96 -11.92
N GLU A 179 4.02 -13.46 -12.78
CA GLU A 179 3.57 -12.77 -13.99
C GLU A 179 2.78 -11.49 -13.69
N ARG A 180 2.23 -11.38 -12.49
CA ARG A 180 1.48 -10.21 -12.01
C ARG A 180 2.34 -9.17 -11.29
N TYR A 181 3.64 -9.40 -11.15
CA TYR A 181 4.55 -8.37 -10.71
C TYR A 181 4.83 -7.42 -11.86
N MET A 182 4.48 -6.15 -11.69
CA MET A 182 4.49 -5.14 -12.75
C MET A 182 5.59 -4.10 -12.54
N GLU A 183 6.25 -3.72 -13.62
CA GLU A 183 7.13 -2.57 -13.67
C GLU A 183 6.34 -1.25 -13.52
N TRP A 184 7.02 -0.21 -13.07
CA TRP A 184 6.47 1.15 -13.01
C TRP A 184 7.28 2.05 -13.93
N LYS A 185 6.71 2.40 -15.10
CA LYS A 185 7.43 3.01 -16.23
C LYS A 185 7.21 4.52 -16.40
N SER A 186 6.77 5.21 -15.36
CA SER A 186 6.60 6.66 -15.41
C SER A 186 6.66 7.27 -14.02
N LYS A 187 7.21 8.48 -13.93
CA LYS A 187 7.29 9.27 -12.68
C LYS A 187 6.06 10.15 -12.47
N ASP A 188 5.44 10.61 -13.57
CA ASP A 188 4.40 11.64 -13.58
C ASP A 188 3.24 11.36 -14.54
N GLY A 189 3.26 10.20 -15.22
CA GLY A 189 2.25 9.80 -16.20
C GLY A 189 2.54 10.27 -17.63
N GLU A 190 3.65 10.92 -17.87
CA GLU A 190 4.11 11.25 -19.22
C GLU A 190 4.92 10.06 -19.79
N TYR A 191 5.00 10.01 -21.12
CA TYR A 191 5.74 8.95 -21.80
C TYR A 191 7.24 9.11 -21.57
N GLU A 192 7.86 8.08 -21.02
CA GLU A 192 9.31 7.99 -20.91
C GLU A 192 9.86 7.12 -22.06
N SER A 193 10.89 7.61 -22.74
CA SER A 193 11.42 7.01 -23.96
C SER A 193 12.22 5.72 -23.74
N SER A 194 12.45 5.30 -22.51
CA SER A 194 13.14 4.05 -22.23
C SER A 194 12.19 2.87 -22.33
N SER A 195 12.60 1.84 -23.09
CA SER A 195 11.87 0.57 -23.18
C SER A 195 11.94 -0.25 -21.90
N LEU A 196 12.86 0.07 -21.00
CA LEU A 196 13.06 -0.54 -19.68
C LEU A 196 12.67 0.46 -18.61
N ALA A 197 11.90 0.02 -17.61
CA ALA A 197 11.72 0.78 -16.40
C ALA A 197 13.06 0.82 -15.67
N ASP A 198 13.73 1.96 -15.70
CA ASP A 198 14.93 2.12 -14.91
C ASP A 198 14.58 2.17 -13.41
N TYR A 199 15.56 1.82 -12.59
CA TYR A 199 15.46 1.85 -11.13
C TYR A 199 14.96 3.21 -10.60
N ASP A 200 15.47 4.31 -11.12
CA ASP A 200 15.10 5.66 -10.71
C ASP A 200 13.63 5.97 -11.04
N THR A 201 13.17 5.61 -12.23
CA THR A 201 11.78 5.77 -12.66
C THR A 201 10.82 4.95 -11.79
N PHE A 202 11.17 3.70 -11.50
CA PHE A 202 10.34 2.85 -10.64
C PHE A 202 10.20 3.45 -9.24
N PHE A 203 11.33 3.73 -8.57
CA PHE A 203 11.28 4.17 -7.18
C PHE A 203 10.73 5.59 -7.04
N ARG A 204 11.08 6.53 -7.92
CA ARG A 204 10.50 7.88 -7.88
C ARG A 204 9.03 7.91 -8.30
N GLY A 205 8.61 7.00 -9.15
CA GLY A 205 7.22 6.90 -9.58
C GLY A 205 6.29 6.36 -8.50
N ILE A 206 6.67 5.25 -7.84
CA ILE A 206 5.80 4.57 -6.89
C ILE A 206 5.98 5.07 -5.44
N PHE A 207 7.22 5.44 -5.04
CA PHE A 207 7.55 5.86 -3.67
C PHE A 207 7.57 7.37 -3.46
N LYS A 208 7.16 8.18 -4.43
CA LYS A 208 6.80 9.56 -4.13
C LYS A 208 5.68 9.53 -3.09
N LYS A 209 5.83 10.24 -1.96
CA LYS A 209 4.91 10.14 -0.80
C LYS A 209 3.44 10.28 -1.21
N GLU A 210 3.15 11.25 -2.10
CA GLU A 210 1.81 11.49 -2.63
C GLU A 210 1.29 10.28 -3.42
N HIS A 211 2.12 9.69 -4.29
CA HIS A 211 1.74 8.52 -5.08
C HIS A 211 1.56 7.29 -4.20
N LEU A 212 2.49 7.05 -3.27
CA LEU A 212 2.42 5.91 -2.35
C LEU A 212 1.12 5.95 -1.53
N LEU A 213 0.78 7.10 -0.94
CA LEU A 213 -0.45 7.26 -0.17
C LEU A 213 -1.70 7.12 -1.03
N ASP A 214 -1.69 7.71 -2.23
CA ASP A 214 -2.81 7.59 -3.17
C ASP A 214 -3.00 6.15 -3.66
N ILE A 215 -1.91 5.43 -3.97
CA ILE A 215 -1.95 4.00 -4.31
C ILE A 215 -2.58 3.19 -3.18
N ILE A 216 -2.14 3.40 -1.93
CA ILE A 216 -2.68 2.70 -0.76
C ILE A 216 -4.15 2.99 -0.57
N ARG A 217 -4.56 4.26 -0.69
CA ARG A 217 -5.93 4.70 -0.45
C ARG A 217 -6.89 4.22 -1.53
N ASN A 218 -6.51 4.36 -2.80
CA ASN A 218 -7.46 4.33 -3.92
C ASN A 218 -7.17 3.26 -4.98
N PHE A 219 -5.96 2.68 -5.01
CA PHE A 219 -5.53 1.82 -6.11
C PHE A 219 -5.12 0.40 -5.67
N ILE A 220 -5.44 0.04 -4.42
CA ILE A 220 -5.38 -1.31 -3.90
C ILE A 220 -6.78 -1.76 -3.53
N CYS A 221 -7.20 -2.91 -4.04
CA CYS A 221 -8.51 -3.49 -3.76
C CYS A 221 -8.43 -5.03 -3.69
N TYR A 222 -9.55 -5.64 -3.35
CA TYR A 222 -9.71 -7.10 -3.32
C TYR A 222 -10.80 -7.52 -4.30
N SER A 223 -10.59 -8.62 -5.04
CA SER A 223 -11.64 -9.18 -5.88
C SER A 223 -12.76 -9.77 -5.02
N ASN A 224 -13.98 -9.80 -5.57
CA ASN A 224 -15.13 -10.47 -4.93
C ASN A 224 -15.32 -11.92 -5.42
N GLU A 225 -14.32 -12.48 -6.13
CA GLU A 225 -14.36 -13.84 -6.63
C GLU A 225 -14.20 -14.86 -5.49
N GLU A 226 -14.60 -16.10 -5.76
CA GLU A 226 -14.46 -17.22 -4.80
C GLU A 226 -13.00 -17.40 -4.37
N ASN A 227 -12.07 -17.27 -5.31
CA ASN A 227 -10.63 -17.17 -5.05
C ASN A 227 -10.21 -15.71 -4.94
N LYS A 228 -10.50 -15.12 -3.80
CA LYS A 228 -10.19 -13.72 -3.53
C LYS A 228 -8.71 -13.40 -3.75
N VAL A 229 -8.43 -12.35 -4.52
CA VAL A 229 -7.09 -11.82 -4.76
C VAL A 229 -7.01 -10.35 -4.40
N LYS A 230 -5.85 -9.94 -3.89
CA LYS A 230 -5.50 -8.53 -3.70
C LYS A 230 -4.92 -8.01 -5.00
N VAL A 231 -5.44 -6.89 -5.47
CA VAL A 231 -5.04 -6.24 -6.72
C VAL A 231 -4.48 -4.87 -6.42
N MET A 232 -3.36 -4.55 -7.05
CA MET A 232 -2.80 -3.20 -7.11
C MET A 232 -2.82 -2.73 -8.57
N ALA A 233 -3.25 -1.51 -8.82
CA ALA A 233 -3.27 -0.94 -10.16
C ALA A 233 -1.85 -0.78 -10.73
N GLY A 234 -1.67 -1.06 -12.01
CA GLY A 234 -0.44 -0.74 -12.71
C GLY A 234 -0.31 0.77 -12.97
N TYR A 235 0.93 1.23 -13.25
CA TYR A 235 1.22 2.66 -13.48
C TYR A 235 0.32 3.31 -14.53
N HIS A 236 0.05 2.59 -15.62
CA HIS A 236 -0.80 3.07 -16.71
C HIS A 236 -2.26 3.26 -16.28
N GLN A 237 -2.77 2.42 -15.37
CA GLN A 237 -4.10 2.56 -14.78
C GLN A 237 -4.12 3.73 -13.80
N TYR A 238 -3.13 3.81 -12.92
CA TYR A 238 -2.96 4.87 -11.94
C TYR A 238 -3.00 6.25 -12.57
N PHE A 239 -2.11 6.51 -13.51
CA PHE A 239 -2.02 7.82 -14.15
C PHE A 239 -3.23 8.13 -15.05
N ALA A 240 -3.76 7.14 -15.77
CA ALA A 240 -4.91 7.36 -16.63
C ALA A 240 -6.18 7.68 -15.83
N VAL A 241 -6.42 6.99 -14.73
CA VAL A 241 -7.56 7.21 -13.84
C VAL A 241 -7.45 8.59 -13.19
N ASN A 242 -6.29 8.95 -12.65
CA ASN A 242 -6.09 10.28 -12.06
C ASN A 242 -6.25 11.41 -13.10
N LYS A 243 -5.73 11.23 -14.31
CA LYS A 243 -5.91 12.19 -15.42
C LYS A 243 -7.38 12.32 -15.85
N ALA A 244 -8.12 11.20 -15.87
CA ALA A 244 -9.55 11.21 -16.16
C ALA A 244 -10.36 11.91 -15.06
N LEU A 245 -10.03 11.67 -13.79
CA LEU A 245 -10.66 12.33 -12.65
C LEU A 245 -10.48 13.85 -12.70
N GLU A 246 -9.26 14.33 -12.93
CA GLU A 246 -8.97 15.76 -13.04
C GLU A 246 -9.72 16.42 -14.21
N ARG A 247 -9.86 15.70 -15.32
CA ARG A 247 -10.68 16.18 -16.44
C ARG A 247 -12.18 16.16 -16.12
N ALA A 248 -12.65 15.16 -15.38
CA ALA A 248 -14.06 15.10 -14.96
C ALA A 248 -14.42 16.29 -14.07
N LYS A 249 -13.57 16.66 -13.11
CA LYS A 249 -13.76 17.84 -12.27
C LYS A 249 -13.94 19.14 -13.09
N LYS A 250 -13.24 19.26 -14.20
CA LYS A 250 -13.28 20.43 -15.10
C LYS A 250 -14.35 20.32 -16.21
N ALA A 251 -14.92 19.14 -16.41
CA ALA A 251 -15.84 18.89 -17.53
C ALA A 251 -17.13 19.69 -17.44
N VAL A 252 -17.63 19.94 -16.23
CA VAL A 252 -18.85 20.74 -15.98
C VAL A 252 -18.70 22.18 -16.48
N GLU A 253 -17.48 22.72 -16.39
CA GLU A 253 -17.16 24.09 -16.83
C GLU A 253 -16.73 24.17 -18.31
N SER A 254 -16.73 23.03 -19.02
CA SER A 254 -16.29 22.91 -20.41
C SER A 254 -17.38 22.29 -21.29
N ASN A 255 -17.02 21.44 -22.22
CA ASN A 255 -17.92 20.79 -23.16
C ASN A 255 -18.55 19.48 -22.64
N GLY A 256 -18.39 19.15 -21.37
CA GLY A 256 -18.92 17.93 -20.75
C GLY A 256 -18.15 16.65 -21.10
N LYS A 257 -17.02 16.73 -21.83
CA LYS A 257 -16.27 15.58 -22.29
C LYS A 257 -14.96 15.45 -21.51
N ILE A 258 -14.72 14.27 -20.93
CA ILE A 258 -13.49 13.98 -20.17
C ILE A 258 -12.39 13.35 -21.05
N GLY A 259 -12.74 12.80 -22.22
CA GLY A 259 -11.80 12.22 -23.17
C GLY A 259 -12.10 10.77 -23.51
N VAL A 260 -11.11 10.11 -24.08
CA VAL A 260 -11.15 8.70 -24.42
C VAL A 260 -9.97 7.99 -23.72
N PHE A 261 -10.28 6.92 -23.03
CA PHE A 261 -9.28 6.01 -22.48
C PHE A 261 -9.11 4.83 -23.43
N TRP A 262 -7.99 4.83 -24.17
CA TRP A 262 -7.66 3.75 -25.07
C TRP A 262 -6.46 2.97 -24.53
N HIS A 263 -6.60 1.64 -24.48
CA HIS A 263 -5.53 0.75 -24.04
C HIS A 263 -5.68 -0.62 -24.72
N THR A 264 -4.60 -1.39 -24.77
CA THR A 264 -4.57 -2.73 -25.38
C THR A 264 -5.59 -3.67 -24.73
N GLN A 265 -6.02 -4.69 -25.46
CA GLN A 265 -6.87 -5.75 -24.92
C GLN A 265 -6.13 -6.49 -23.79
N GLY A 266 -6.83 -6.81 -22.70
CA GLY A 266 -6.22 -7.47 -21.54
C GLY A 266 -5.51 -6.56 -20.56
N SER A 267 -5.40 -5.25 -20.79
CA SER A 267 -4.70 -4.30 -19.93
C SER A 267 -5.47 -3.86 -18.66
N GLY A 268 -6.59 -4.51 -18.34
CA GLY A 268 -7.38 -4.17 -17.15
C GLY A 268 -8.24 -2.91 -17.28
N LYS A 269 -8.79 -2.61 -18.46
CA LYS A 269 -9.71 -1.46 -18.65
C LYS A 269 -10.90 -1.47 -17.69
N SER A 270 -11.47 -2.63 -17.40
CA SER A 270 -12.58 -2.77 -16.44
C SER A 270 -12.16 -2.37 -15.03
N LEU A 271 -10.94 -2.73 -14.59
CA LEU A 271 -10.38 -2.28 -13.34
C LEU A 271 -10.23 -0.75 -13.32
N SER A 272 -9.70 -0.15 -14.39
CA SER A 272 -9.59 1.31 -14.50
C SER A 272 -10.95 2.02 -14.43
N MET A 273 -11.99 1.45 -15.05
CA MET A 273 -13.36 1.97 -14.95
C MET A 273 -13.90 1.91 -13.53
N MET A 274 -13.69 0.79 -12.83
CA MET A 274 -14.09 0.62 -11.43
C MET A 274 -13.37 1.64 -10.52
N LEU A 275 -12.07 1.79 -10.67
CA LEU A 275 -11.26 2.74 -9.90
C LEU A 275 -11.69 4.18 -10.16
N LEU A 276 -11.93 4.56 -11.43
CA LEU A 276 -12.43 5.89 -11.78
C LEU A 276 -13.82 6.12 -11.18
N THR A 277 -14.71 5.15 -11.26
CA THR A 277 -16.04 5.22 -10.66
C THR A 277 -15.97 5.46 -9.15
N HIS A 278 -15.11 4.71 -8.47
CA HIS A 278 -14.86 4.87 -7.03
C HIS A 278 -14.40 6.30 -6.69
N LEU A 279 -13.41 6.81 -7.40
CA LEU A 279 -12.88 8.16 -7.19
C LEU A 279 -13.89 9.27 -7.53
N LEU A 280 -14.70 9.10 -8.58
CA LEU A 280 -15.75 10.05 -8.93
C LEU A 280 -16.80 10.15 -7.82
N ILE A 281 -17.26 9.01 -7.29
CA ILE A 281 -18.22 8.99 -6.16
C ILE A 281 -17.61 9.64 -4.92
N GLN A 282 -16.34 9.41 -4.65
CA GLN A 282 -15.66 9.95 -3.47
C GLN A 282 -15.42 11.47 -3.55
N GLN A 283 -15.12 12.00 -4.75
CA GLN A 283 -14.65 13.37 -4.91
C GLN A 283 -15.64 14.34 -5.56
N LEU A 284 -16.70 13.82 -6.19
CA LEU A 284 -17.76 14.62 -6.79
C LEU A 284 -19.07 14.33 -6.06
N PRO A 285 -19.55 15.25 -5.18
CA PRO A 285 -20.82 15.07 -4.50
C PRO A 285 -21.97 15.02 -5.52
N GLU A 286 -22.97 14.17 -5.25
CA GLU A 286 -24.18 14.02 -6.05
C GLU A 286 -23.97 13.52 -7.50
N VAL A 287 -22.83 12.90 -7.81
CA VAL A 287 -22.57 12.31 -9.12
C VAL A 287 -23.48 11.09 -9.36
N THR A 288 -24.10 11.04 -10.53
CA THR A 288 -24.77 9.83 -11.04
C THR A 288 -23.90 9.22 -12.13
N ILE A 289 -23.51 7.95 -11.97
CA ILE A 289 -22.64 7.25 -12.92
C ILE A 289 -23.46 6.17 -13.62
N VAL A 290 -23.48 6.21 -14.95
CA VAL A 290 -24.09 5.19 -15.79
C VAL A 290 -22.99 4.55 -16.63
N VAL A 291 -22.84 3.24 -16.50
CA VAL A 291 -21.92 2.42 -17.31
C VAL A 291 -22.75 1.73 -18.39
N VAL A 292 -22.37 1.91 -19.65
CA VAL A 292 -23.06 1.37 -20.82
C VAL A 292 -22.18 0.36 -21.55
#